data_04fb1a09a9c0a2bbf8320c7e299eb187
#
_entry.id   04fb1a09a9c0a2bbf8320c7e299eb187
#
_cell.length_a   1.000
_cell.length_b   1.000
_cell.length_c   1.000
_cell.angle_alpha   90.00
_cell.angle_beta   90.00
_cell.angle_gamma   90.00
#
_symmetry.space_group_name_H-M   'P 1'
#
loop_
_entity.id
_entity.type
_entity.pdbx_description
1 polymer ?
#
loop_
_entity_poly.entity_id
_entity_poly.type
_entity_poly.pdbx_seq_one_letter_code
_entity_poly.pdbx_strand_id
1 'polypeptide(L)'
;MRFGPCVTNPNTRDWSLAASMFGSLALQSNGRFDIGVGRGDSAVRVMGKKPANLARMEEFILKVKAMVKGEEVQYGDVPNPIQFPWAEGYDLPVWVAAYGPKALTSAGKVGDGLVLQIASPTVCKWLRDQAVKAGEEHGRDMSDYKVMVAAPAYFGDCLLYT
;
A
#
# COMPACT_ATOMS: atom_id res chain seq x y z
N MET A 1 18.18 -5.69 -3.85
CA MET A 1 16.97 -5.29 -4.58
C MET A 1 15.75 -5.61 -3.72
N ARG A 2 14.79 -4.69 -3.58
CA ARG A 2 13.47 -4.92 -2.99
C ARG A 2 12.47 -5.24 -4.09
N PHE A 3 11.39 -5.96 -3.77
CA PHE A 3 10.37 -6.35 -4.73
C PHE A 3 9.01 -6.52 -4.05
N GLY A 4 7.94 -6.50 -4.82
CA GLY A 4 6.58 -6.71 -4.33
C GLY A 4 5.51 -6.33 -5.36
N PRO A 5 4.23 -6.56 -5.06
CA PRO A 5 3.13 -6.18 -5.95
C PRO A 5 2.96 -4.66 -5.97
N CYS A 6 2.74 -4.10 -7.15
CA CYS A 6 2.43 -2.68 -7.29
C CYS A 6 1.26 -2.49 -8.29
N VAL A 7 0.04 -2.53 -7.81
CA VAL A 7 -0.45 -2.61 -6.46
C VAL A 7 -1.41 -3.80 -6.28
N THR A 8 -1.55 -4.28 -5.04
CA THR A 8 -2.66 -5.15 -4.64
C THR A 8 -3.86 -4.32 -4.14
N ASN A 9 -4.96 -4.99 -3.79
CA ASN A 9 -6.16 -4.30 -3.30
C ASN A 9 -6.96 -5.20 -2.32
N PRO A 10 -7.82 -4.61 -1.46
CA PRO A 10 -8.56 -5.34 -0.44
C PRO A 10 -9.79 -6.11 -0.93
N ASN A 11 -10.13 -6.04 -2.23
CA ASN A 11 -11.36 -6.64 -2.76
C ASN A 11 -11.14 -7.97 -3.49
N THR A 12 -9.90 -8.28 -3.88
CA THR A 12 -9.57 -9.49 -4.63
C THR A 12 -9.06 -10.62 -3.74
N ARG A 13 -8.65 -10.31 -2.52
CA ARG A 13 -8.19 -11.30 -1.53
C ARG A 13 -8.61 -10.86 -0.14
N ASP A 14 -8.90 -11.84 0.71
CA ASP A 14 -9.04 -11.60 2.14
C ASP A 14 -7.70 -11.14 2.72
N TRP A 15 -7.75 -10.25 3.71
CA TRP A 15 -6.56 -9.69 4.32
C TRP A 15 -5.71 -10.74 5.04
N SER A 16 -6.33 -11.79 5.59
CA SER A 16 -5.60 -12.88 6.27
C SER A 16 -4.80 -13.72 5.28
N LEU A 17 -5.38 -14.03 4.11
CA LEU A 17 -4.65 -14.69 3.03
C LEU A 17 -3.52 -13.82 2.50
N ALA A 18 -3.78 -12.53 2.30
CA ALA A 18 -2.77 -11.58 1.86
C ALA A 18 -1.60 -11.49 2.85
N ALA A 19 -1.91 -11.41 4.16
CA ALA A 19 -0.90 -11.38 5.22
C ALA A 19 -0.05 -12.64 5.24
N SER A 20 -0.65 -13.84 5.10
CA SER A 20 0.09 -15.10 5.03
C SER A 20 1.05 -15.15 3.84
N MET A 21 0.59 -14.74 2.66
CA MET A 21 1.44 -14.68 1.46
C MET A 21 2.59 -13.69 1.63
N PHE A 22 2.29 -12.47 2.10
CA PHE A 22 3.28 -11.40 2.20
C PHE A 22 4.28 -11.64 3.33
N GLY A 23 3.83 -12.18 4.46
CA GLY A 23 4.70 -12.60 5.55
C GLY A 23 5.68 -13.69 5.12
N SER A 24 5.20 -14.71 4.40
CA SER A 24 6.06 -15.77 3.86
C SER A 24 7.11 -15.22 2.87
N LEU A 25 6.73 -14.28 1.99
CA LEU A 25 7.66 -13.66 1.05
C LEU A 25 8.66 -12.73 1.76
N ALA A 26 8.22 -12.01 2.79
CA ALA A 26 9.09 -11.18 3.61
C ALA A 26 10.16 -12.04 4.30
N LEU A 27 9.76 -13.15 4.91
CA LEU A 27 10.64 -14.10 5.56
C LEU A 27 11.65 -14.71 4.58
N GLN A 28 11.18 -15.28 3.46
CA GLN A 28 12.04 -15.91 2.44
C GLN A 28 13.00 -14.94 1.77
N SER A 29 12.64 -13.66 1.71
CA SER A 29 13.47 -12.63 1.10
C SER A 29 14.44 -11.94 2.06
N ASN A 30 14.50 -12.36 3.32
CA ASN A 30 15.24 -11.66 4.38
C ASN A 30 14.87 -10.15 4.42
N GLY A 31 13.58 -9.86 4.52
CA GLY A 31 13.08 -8.49 4.66
C GLY A 31 13.19 -7.59 3.43
N ARG A 32 13.34 -8.14 2.22
CA ARG A 32 13.41 -7.36 0.97
C ARG A 32 12.07 -7.24 0.24
N PHE A 33 10.98 -7.53 0.92
CA PHE A 33 9.64 -7.52 0.36
C PHE A 33 8.85 -6.29 0.82
N ASP A 34 8.23 -5.57 -0.12
CA ASP A 34 7.35 -4.43 0.11
C ASP A 34 6.00 -4.71 -0.57
N ILE A 35 4.95 -3.99 -0.19
CA ILE A 35 3.69 -4.06 -0.93
C ILE A 35 3.19 -2.68 -1.35
N GLY A 36 2.70 -2.58 -2.56
CA GLY A 36 1.85 -1.47 -3.00
C GLY A 36 0.38 -1.84 -2.81
N VAL A 37 -0.40 -0.91 -2.28
CA VAL A 37 -1.84 -1.08 -2.05
C VAL A 37 -2.62 0.05 -2.68
N GLY A 38 -3.68 -0.28 -3.39
CA GLY A 38 -4.65 0.66 -3.94
C GLY A 38 -6.07 0.19 -3.68
N ARG A 39 -7.07 0.99 -4.07
CA ARG A 39 -8.49 0.65 -3.92
C ARG A 39 -8.96 -0.46 -4.86
N GLY A 40 -8.17 -0.78 -5.90
CA GLY A 40 -8.48 -1.83 -6.86
C GLY A 40 -9.33 -1.36 -8.04
N ASP A 41 -9.28 -0.09 -8.43
CA ASP A 41 -10.13 0.50 -9.46
C ASP A 41 -10.13 -0.31 -10.77
N SER A 42 -8.97 -0.63 -11.34
CA SER A 42 -8.89 -1.40 -12.58
C SER A 42 -9.24 -2.87 -12.36
N ALA A 43 -8.64 -3.52 -11.37
CA ALA A 43 -8.79 -4.96 -11.14
C ALA A 43 -10.23 -5.38 -10.84
N VAL A 44 -10.96 -4.62 -10.01
CA VAL A 44 -12.32 -5.03 -9.63
C VAL A 44 -13.39 -4.59 -10.63
N ARG A 45 -13.14 -3.55 -11.44
CA ARG A 45 -14.09 -3.13 -12.50
C ARG A 45 -14.25 -4.20 -13.57
N VAL A 46 -13.16 -4.87 -13.99
CA VAL A 46 -13.27 -6.02 -14.91
C VAL A 46 -14.04 -7.18 -14.31
N MET A 47 -14.16 -7.27 -12.98
CA MET A 47 -14.96 -8.24 -12.26
C MET A 47 -16.41 -7.77 -12.00
N GLY A 48 -16.83 -6.62 -12.54
CA GLY A 48 -18.13 -6.01 -12.29
C GLY A 48 -18.34 -5.51 -10.86
N LYS A 49 -17.26 -5.31 -10.10
CA LYS A 49 -17.29 -4.87 -8.69
C LYS A 49 -16.90 -3.40 -8.55
N LYS A 50 -17.30 -2.79 -7.43
CA LYS A 50 -16.87 -1.43 -7.07
C LYS A 50 -15.52 -1.48 -6.34
N PRO A 51 -14.64 -0.47 -6.53
CA PRO A 51 -13.43 -0.30 -5.74
C PRO A 51 -13.73 -0.24 -4.24
N ALA A 52 -12.76 -0.63 -3.42
CA ALA A 52 -12.86 -0.48 -1.97
C ALA A 52 -13.02 0.99 -1.57
N ASN A 53 -13.76 1.26 -0.52
CA ASN A 53 -13.71 2.56 0.14
C ASN A 53 -12.39 2.72 0.92
N LEU A 54 -12.09 3.94 1.35
CA LEU A 54 -10.83 4.24 2.02
C LEU A 54 -10.70 3.52 3.37
N ALA A 55 -11.78 3.46 4.14
CA ALA A 55 -11.79 2.77 5.44
C ALA A 55 -11.42 1.28 5.30
N ARG A 56 -11.97 0.60 4.29
CA ARG A 56 -11.62 -0.80 4.01
C ARG A 56 -10.17 -0.95 3.54
N MET A 57 -9.65 0.02 2.81
CA MET A 57 -8.24 0.01 2.40
C MET A 57 -7.31 0.23 3.61
N GLU A 58 -7.63 1.18 4.50
CA GLU A 58 -6.90 1.42 5.73
C GLU A 58 -6.91 0.18 6.64
N GLU A 59 -8.09 -0.41 6.86
CA GLU A 59 -8.25 -1.64 7.64
C GLU A 59 -7.40 -2.79 7.08
N PHE A 60 -7.46 -3.01 5.76
CA PHE A 60 -6.65 -4.02 5.09
C PHE A 60 -5.15 -3.82 5.35
N ILE A 61 -4.66 -2.59 5.18
CA ILE A 61 -3.24 -2.27 5.41
C ILE A 61 -2.85 -2.54 6.85
N LEU A 62 -3.62 -2.03 7.81
CA LEU A 62 -3.30 -2.17 9.24
C LEU A 62 -3.30 -3.64 9.67
N LYS A 63 -4.32 -4.42 9.28
CA LYS A 63 -4.41 -5.85 9.61
C LYS A 63 -3.28 -6.66 8.97
N VAL A 64 -2.96 -6.40 7.71
CA VAL A 64 -1.85 -7.09 7.03
C VAL A 64 -0.51 -6.77 7.70
N LYS A 65 -0.24 -5.49 8.03
CA LYS A 65 0.99 -5.10 8.74
C LYS A 65 1.08 -5.80 10.11
N ALA A 66 0.02 -5.75 10.90
CA ALA A 66 -0.02 -6.37 12.23
C ALA A 66 0.22 -7.89 12.17
N MET A 67 -0.46 -8.60 11.26
CA MET A 67 -0.27 -10.05 11.08
C MET A 67 1.15 -10.43 10.65
N VAL A 68 1.72 -9.69 9.70
CA VAL A 68 3.10 -9.93 9.23
C VAL A 68 4.12 -9.65 10.33
N LYS A 69 3.80 -8.70 11.21
CA LYS A 69 4.61 -8.40 12.40
C LYS A 69 4.48 -9.46 13.51
N GLY A 70 3.50 -10.36 13.41
CA GLY A 70 3.24 -11.38 14.43
C GLY A 70 2.35 -10.88 15.56
N GLU A 71 1.60 -9.81 15.35
CA GLU A 71 0.62 -9.30 16.31
C GLU A 71 -0.69 -10.07 16.21
N GLU A 72 -1.44 -10.10 17.31
CA GLU A 72 -2.80 -10.63 17.33
C GLU A 72 -3.79 -9.69 16.62
N VAL A 73 -4.62 -10.23 15.73
CA VAL A 73 -5.59 -9.46 14.96
C VAL A 73 -6.97 -10.09 15.03
N GLN A 74 -7.98 -9.28 15.32
CA GLN A 74 -9.37 -9.73 15.37
C GLN A 74 -9.89 -10.04 13.95
N TYR A 75 -10.42 -11.25 13.75
CA TYR A 75 -11.04 -11.68 12.50
C TYR A 75 -12.56 -11.77 12.65
N GLY A 76 -13.27 -10.77 12.15
CA GLY A 76 -14.73 -10.70 12.29
C GLY A 76 -15.18 -10.80 13.75
N ASP A 77 -16.22 -11.58 13.99
CA ASP A 77 -16.84 -11.77 15.31
C ASP A 77 -16.36 -13.06 16.01
N VAL A 78 -15.26 -13.67 15.56
CA VAL A 78 -14.71 -14.87 16.24
C VAL A 78 -14.21 -14.53 17.63
N PRO A 79 -14.41 -15.43 18.63
CA PRO A 79 -14.10 -15.15 20.03
C PRO A 79 -12.62 -14.82 20.30
N ASN A 80 -11.72 -15.47 19.57
CA ASN A 80 -10.27 -15.31 19.78
C ASN A 80 -9.63 -14.63 18.59
N PRO A 81 -8.68 -13.69 18.81
CA PRO A 81 -7.87 -13.12 17.73
C PRO A 81 -7.01 -14.20 17.08
N ILE A 82 -6.60 -13.94 15.85
CA ILE A 82 -5.67 -14.81 15.11
C ILE A 82 -4.28 -14.21 15.08
N GLN A 83 -3.28 -15.05 15.03
CA GLN A 83 -1.86 -14.68 14.97
C GLN A 83 -1.10 -15.68 14.09
N PHE A 84 -0.02 -15.25 13.46
CA PHE A 84 0.91 -16.17 12.81
C PHE A 84 2.08 -16.52 13.75
N PRO A 85 2.10 -17.73 14.32
CA PRO A 85 3.15 -18.12 15.28
C PRO A 85 4.55 -18.21 14.65
N TRP A 86 4.63 -18.21 13.32
CA TRP A 86 5.87 -18.25 12.55
C TRP A 86 6.35 -16.85 12.11
N ALA A 87 5.60 -15.79 12.39
CA ALA A 87 6.00 -14.43 12.02
C ALA A 87 7.15 -13.96 12.93
N GLU A 88 8.18 -13.36 12.32
CA GLU A 88 9.43 -12.96 12.99
C GLU A 88 9.49 -11.44 13.27
N GLY A 89 8.36 -10.75 13.35
CA GLY A 89 8.31 -9.32 13.68
C GLY A 89 8.75 -8.41 12.54
N TYR A 90 8.48 -8.80 11.29
CA TYR A 90 8.85 -7.99 10.13
C TYR A 90 7.92 -6.78 9.95
N ASP A 91 8.50 -5.59 9.98
CA ASP A 91 7.81 -4.36 9.62
C ASP A 91 7.66 -4.26 8.10
N LEU A 92 6.48 -4.65 7.59
CA LEU A 92 6.18 -4.68 6.16
C LEU A 92 5.99 -3.24 5.62
N PRO A 93 6.86 -2.74 4.73
CA PRO A 93 6.67 -1.44 4.12
C PRO A 93 5.48 -1.45 3.15
N VAL A 94 4.59 -0.47 3.30
CA VAL A 94 3.38 -0.34 2.48
C VAL A 94 3.38 0.98 1.70
N TRP A 95 3.33 0.87 0.37
CA TRP A 95 3.21 1.97 -0.57
C TRP A 95 1.75 2.13 -0.98
N VAL A 96 1.17 3.31 -0.80
CA VAL A 96 -0.25 3.55 -1.10
C VAL A 96 -0.40 4.31 -2.41
N ALA A 97 -1.22 3.77 -3.32
CA ALA A 97 -1.61 4.47 -4.55
C ALA A 97 -2.73 5.46 -4.24
N ALA A 98 -2.41 6.75 -4.23
CA ALA A 98 -3.34 7.82 -3.84
C ALA A 98 -3.10 9.12 -4.62
N TYR A 99 -4.20 9.78 -5.05
CA TYR A 99 -4.15 11.02 -5.83
C TYR A 99 -5.09 12.11 -5.28
N GLY A 100 -6.27 11.74 -4.84
CA GLY A 100 -7.26 12.69 -4.30
C GLY A 100 -7.02 13.03 -2.84
N PRO A 101 -7.51 14.17 -2.34
CA PRO A 101 -7.23 14.66 -0.98
C PRO A 101 -7.51 13.63 0.12
N LYS A 102 -8.69 12.99 0.09
CA LYS A 102 -9.06 11.96 1.09
C LYS A 102 -8.16 10.72 1.01
N ALA A 103 -7.75 10.31 -0.20
CA ALA A 103 -6.86 9.16 -0.37
C ALA A 103 -5.43 9.49 0.08
N LEU A 104 -4.96 10.71 -0.12
CA LEU A 104 -3.68 11.19 0.40
C LEU A 104 -3.68 11.25 1.94
N THR A 105 -4.80 11.67 2.55
CA THR A 105 -4.98 11.59 4.00
C THR A 105 -4.87 10.14 4.49
N SER A 106 -5.56 9.19 3.85
CA SER A 106 -5.42 7.76 4.18
C SER A 106 -3.98 7.28 4.00
N ALA A 107 -3.32 7.67 2.90
CA ALA A 107 -1.93 7.28 2.65
C ALA A 107 -0.97 7.81 3.73
N GLY A 108 -1.16 9.03 4.20
CA GLY A 108 -0.41 9.60 5.31
C GLY A 108 -0.65 8.87 6.64
N LYS A 109 -1.89 8.42 6.88
CA LYS A 109 -2.25 7.71 8.12
C LYS A 109 -1.61 6.32 8.23
N VAL A 110 -1.61 5.53 7.16
CA VAL A 110 -1.31 4.08 7.24
C VAL A 110 -0.18 3.61 6.33
N GLY A 111 0.21 4.40 5.32
CA GLY A 111 1.26 4.06 4.35
C GLY A 111 2.65 4.52 4.79
N ASP A 112 3.66 3.87 4.25
CA ASP A 112 5.07 4.22 4.45
C ASP A 112 5.64 4.96 3.23
N GLY A 113 4.84 5.09 2.17
CA GLY A 113 5.15 5.88 0.98
C GLY A 113 3.99 5.93 -0.01
N LEU A 114 4.14 6.72 -1.08
CA LEU A 114 3.19 6.85 -2.18
C LEU A 114 3.66 6.09 -3.42
N VAL A 115 2.69 5.53 -4.16
CA VAL A 115 2.87 5.10 -5.55
C VAL A 115 2.10 6.06 -6.45
N LEU A 116 2.79 6.67 -7.41
CA LEU A 116 2.21 7.64 -8.34
C LEU A 116 2.52 7.25 -9.80
N GLN A 117 1.55 7.45 -10.69
CA GLN A 117 1.73 7.32 -12.14
C GLN A 117 1.68 8.71 -12.78
N ILE A 118 2.64 9.56 -12.42
CA ILE A 118 2.71 10.96 -12.86
C ILE A 118 4.17 11.29 -13.15
N ALA A 119 4.46 11.84 -14.35
CA ALA A 119 5.80 12.18 -14.77
C ALA A 119 6.28 13.59 -14.30
N SER A 120 5.43 14.37 -13.61
CA SER A 120 5.77 15.72 -13.15
C SER A 120 6.38 15.72 -11.73
N PRO A 121 7.66 16.08 -11.56
CA PRO A 121 8.28 16.17 -10.23
C PRO A 121 7.57 17.14 -9.29
N THR A 122 7.10 18.28 -9.82
CA THR A 122 6.38 19.30 -9.04
C THR A 122 5.07 18.74 -8.47
N VAL A 123 4.29 18.03 -9.29
CA VAL A 123 3.03 17.41 -8.86
C VAL A 123 3.31 16.27 -7.86
N CYS A 124 4.31 15.44 -8.12
CA CYS A 124 4.70 14.36 -7.21
C CYS A 124 5.11 14.92 -5.83
N LYS A 125 5.89 16.00 -5.81
CA LYS A 125 6.26 16.69 -4.57
C LYS A 125 5.02 17.21 -3.84
N TRP A 126 4.13 17.89 -4.53
CA TRP A 126 2.90 18.41 -3.92
C TRP A 126 2.04 17.30 -3.31
N LEU A 127 1.81 16.19 -4.03
CA LEU A 127 1.06 15.03 -3.52
C LEU A 127 1.73 14.41 -2.29
N ARG A 128 3.06 14.28 -2.31
CA ARG A 128 3.82 13.82 -1.15
C ARG A 128 3.62 14.74 0.05
N ASP A 129 3.76 16.03 -0.14
CA ASP A 129 3.65 17.02 0.95
C ASP A 129 2.24 16.98 1.60
N GLN A 130 1.18 16.75 0.82
CA GLN A 130 -0.18 16.54 1.36
C GLN A 130 -0.28 15.26 2.22
N ALA A 131 0.32 14.15 1.78
CA ALA A 131 0.31 12.90 2.55
C ALA A 131 1.18 13.03 3.81
N VAL A 132 2.33 13.66 3.72
CA VAL A 132 3.21 13.93 4.86
C VAL A 132 2.48 14.77 5.91
N LYS A 133 1.90 15.90 5.52
CA LYS A 133 1.10 16.74 6.42
C LYS A 133 0.01 15.94 7.14
N ALA A 134 -0.73 15.11 6.42
CA ALA A 134 -1.77 14.28 7.01
C ALA A 134 -1.20 13.23 7.99
N GLY A 135 -0.03 12.67 7.72
CA GLY A 135 0.65 11.75 8.63
C GLY A 135 1.10 12.43 9.92
N GLU A 136 1.71 13.62 9.80
CA GLU A 136 2.13 14.45 10.94
C GLU A 136 0.93 14.87 11.83
N GLU A 137 -0.20 15.26 11.23
CA GLU A 137 -1.46 15.57 11.93
C GLU A 137 -2.02 14.37 12.69
N HIS A 138 -1.63 13.14 12.32
CA HIS A 138 -1.98 11.89 13.01
C HIS A 138 -0.84 11.36 13.91
N GLY A 139 0.15 12.18 14.22
CA GLY A 139 1.23 11.86 15.16
C GLY A 139 2.29 10.90 14.62
N ARG A 140 2.40 10.72 13.29
CA ARG A 140 3.42 9.86 12.70
C ARG A 140 4.70 10.62 12.40
N ASP A 141 5.84 9.94 12.55
CA ASP A 141 7.09 10.40 11.96
C ASP A 141 7.07 10.14 10.45
N MET A 142 7.18 11.22 9.67
CA MET A 142 7.13 11.20 8.22
C MET A 142 8.48 11.52 7.56
N SER A 143 9.56 11.55 8.33
CA SER A 143 10.90 11.91 7.85
C SER A 143 11.39 11.04 6.68
N ASP A 144 11.11 9.73 6.73
CA ASP A 144 11.47 8.74 5.72
C ASP A 144 10.37 8.47 4.67
N TYR A 145 9.29 9.27 4.64
CA TYR A 145 8.17 9.05 3.72
C TYR A 145 8.58 9.30 2.26
N LYS A 146 8.51 8.26 1.44
CA LYS A 146 9.04 8.23 0.08
C LYS A 146 7.95 8.21 -0.99
N VAL A 147 8.35 8.48 -2.23
CA VAL A 147 7.47 8.39 -3.41
C VAL A 147 8.11 7.46 -4.43
N MET A 148 7.35 6.48 -4.88
CA MET A 148 7.64 5.65 -6.04
C MET A 148 6.87 6.22 -7.23
N VAL A 149 7.56 6.55 -8.31
CA VAL A 149 6.94 7.08 -9.53
C VAL A 149 7.10 6.08 -10.66
N ALA A 150 5.98 5.74 -11.30
CA ALA A 150 5.95 5.04 -12.58
C ALA A 150 5.45 6.03 -13.65
N ALA A 151 6.24 6.26 -14.68
CA ALA A 151 5.87 7.11 -15.79
C ALA A 151 5.95 6.33 -17.10
N PRO A 152 4.97 6.44 -18.00
CA PRO A 152 5.11 5.92 -19.35
C PRO A 152 6.25 6.64 -20.05
N ALA A 153 7.12 5.89 -20.69
CA ALA A 153 8.23 6.43 -21.46
C ALA A 153 8.29 5.73 -22.82
N TYR A 154 8.60 6.48 -23.85
CA TYR A 154 8.84 5.98 -25.18
C TYR A 154 10.23 6.42 -25.65
N PHE A 155 10.99 5.48 -26.17
CA PHE A 155 12.31 5.73 -26.75
C PHE A 155 12.25 5.41 -28.24
N GLY A 156 12.41 6.42 -29.09
CA GLY A 156 12.40 6.26 -30.54
C GLY A 156 12.60 7.59 -31.26
N ASP A 157 12.85 7.50 -32.56
CA ASP A 157 13.15 8.68 -33.40
C ASP A 157 11.90 9.49 -33.79
N CYS A 158 10.70 9.04 -33.40
CA CYS A 158 9.45 9.67 -33.79
C CYS A 158 8.84 10.47 -32.61
N LEU A 159 8.79 11.80 -32.75
CA LEU A 159 8.17 12.74 -31.80
C LEU A 159 6.68 13.02 -32.12
N LEU A 160 6.01 12.19 -32.92
CA LEU A 160 4.63 12.44 -33.40
C LEU A 160 3.54 12.13 -32.37
N TYR A 161 3.88 11.79 -31.13
CA TYR A 161 2.90 11.43 -30.07
C TYR A 161 2.97 12.34 -28.84
N THR A 162 3.34 13.58 -29.02
CA THR A 162 3.26 14.61 -27.97
C THR A 162 1.94 15.38 -28.04
#